data_ce08809da3cf7e47e92b4a293053ba54
#
_entry.id   ce08809da3cf7e47e92b4a293053ba54
#
_cell.length_a   1.000
_cell.length_b   1.000
_cell.length_c   1.000
_cell.angle_alpha   90.00
_cell.angle_beta   90.00
_cell.angle_gamma   90.00
#
_symmetry.space_group_name_H-M   'P 1'
#
loop_
_entity.id
_entity.type
_entity.pdbx_description
1 polymer ?
#
loop_
_entity_poly.entity_id
_entity_poly.type
_entity_poly.pdbx_seq_one_letter_code
_entity_poly.pdbx_strand_id
1 'polypeptide(L)'
;MQQTDIIVIGGGILGLATAYQFCCEYPRLSITVLEKESQLAMHQTGHNSGVLHTGIYYKPGSLKALNCREGKSRMEDFCRKEGIVYEICGKVIVAVKENELPVLEMIYQRGRTNGVSCEMISSEKLRELEPYVAGIKAIHVPEAGIVDFMKVCERLAERILEVEGNRIICSEKVIGVRQTDNRVVVQTQESEYEGQLLVNCAGLHSDKITSMTQTPDAKIIPFRGEYYMVRPEKHYLCRNLIYPVPDPEFPFLGVHFTRMINGTLECGPNAVLAFAREGYTKSKINILELAEILSYRGFLKLAIKYWSAGAGEMWRSFSKAAFVKALQRLIPEIKADDLESAPAGIRAQAVMPNGKLIDDFLIQQNGNIINV
;
A
#
# COMPACT_ATOMS: atom_id res chain seq x y z
N MET A 1 -24.96 23.36 8.14
CA MET A 1 -24.47 22.07 8.65
C MET A 1 -25.25 20.97 7.95
N GLN A 2 -24.55 20.07 7.28
CA GLN A 2 -25.15 18.94 6.54
C GLN A 2 -25.19 17.72 7.46
N GLN A 3 -26.33 17.01 7.50
CA GLN A 3 -26.50 15.82 8.34
C GLN A 3 -26.32 14.53 7.55
N THR A 4 -25.75 13.54 8.20
CA THR A 4 -25.57 12.17 7.70
C THR A 4 -25.43 11.23 8.90
N ASP A 5 -25.61 9.91 8.72
CA ASP A 5 -25.38 8.96 9.81
C ASP A 5 -23.90 8.65 9.98
N ILE A 6 -23.19 8.43 8.87
CA ILE A 6 -21.79 8.04 8.86
C ILE A 6 -20.97 9.01 8.01
N ILE A 7 -19.87 9.49 8.55
CA ILE A 7 -18.87 10.29 7.84
C ILE A 7 -17.62 9.42 7.64
N VAL A 8 -17.12 9.31 6.40
CA VAL A 8 -15.87 8.66 6.08
C VAL A 8 -14.90 9.71 5.53
N ILE A 9 -13.72 9.86 6.14
CA ILE A 9 -12.68 10.78 5.67
C ILE A 9 -11.69 9.99 4.80
N GLY A 10 -11.57 10.38 3.54
CA GLY A 10 -10.65 9.82 2.54
C GLY A 10 -11.37 9.01 1.46
N GLY A 11 -11.22 9.46 0.21
CA GLY A 11 -11.76 8.84 -1.00
C GLY A 11 -10.79 7.84 -1.67
N GLY A 12 -9.86 7.26 -0.92
CA GLY A 12 -9.02 6.13 -1.36
C GLY A 12 -9.73 4.80 -1.19
N ILE A 13 -9.03 3.70 -1.59
CA ILE A 13 -9.59 2.34 -1.56
C ILE A 13 -10.15 1.95 -0.17
N LEU A 14 -9.46 2.33 0.91
CA LEU A 14 -9.89 1.98 2.27
C LEU A 14 -11.20 2.69 2.64
N GLY A 15 -11.29 4.00 2.39
CA GLY A 15 -12.51 4.76 2.69
C GLY A 15 -13.70 4.34 1.84
N LEU A 16 -13.49 4.13 0.54
CA LEU A 16 -14.55 3.68 -0.37
C LEU A 16 -15.01 2.26 -0.05
N ALA A 17 -14.09 1.32 0.24
CA ALA A 17 -14.45 -0.04 0.65
C ALA A 17 -15.21 -0.03 1.99
N THR A 18 -14.80 0.81 2.94
CA THR A 18 -15.50 0.98 4.22
C THR A 18 -16.92 1.52 4.01
N ALA A 19 -17.07 2.58 3.22
CA ALA A 19 -18.39 3.14 2.89
C ALA A 19 -19.29 2.12 2.18
N TYR A 20 -18.74 1.42 1.18
CA TYR A 20 -19.47 0.37 0.47
C TYR A 20 -19.92 -0.77 1.39
N GLN A 21 -19.06 -1.21 2.32
CA GLN A 21 -19.43 -2.24 3.29
C GLN A 21 -20.55 -1.76 4.21
N PHE A 22 -20.55 -0.49 4.64
CA PHE A 22 -21.66 0.09 5.38
C PHE A 22 -22.95 0.11 4.55
N CYS A 23 -22.89 0.44 3.26
CA CYS A 23 -24.06 0.36 2.38
C CYS A 23 -24.66 -1.04 2.33
N CYS A 24 -23.81 -2.07 2.28
CA CYS A 24 -24.25 -3.46 2.23
C CYS A 24 -24.88 -3.94 3.55
N GLU A 25 -24.25 -3.62 4.69
CA GLU A 25 -24.66 -4.11 6.00
C GLU A 25 -25.79 -3.26 6.62
N TYR A 26 -25.81 -1.96 6.33
CA TYR A 26 -26.72 -0.98 6.94
C TYR A 26 -27.38 -0.07 5.87
N PRO A 27 -28.20 -0.63 4.96
CA PRO A 27 -28.69 0.08 3.77
C PRO A 27 -29.66 1.26 4.08
N ARG A 28 -30.00 1.46 5.36
CA ARG A 28 -30.86 2.58 5.80
C ARG A 28 -30.07 3.77 6.30
N LEU A 29 -28.77 3.61 6.52
CA LEU A 29 -27.91 4.70 7.01
C LEU A 29 -27.38 5.51 5.84
N SER A 30 -27.43 6.83 5.99
CA SER A 30 -26.82 7.75 5.04
C SER A 30 -25.32 7.90 5.29
N ILE A 31 -24.53 7.89 4.21
CA ILE A 31 -23.07 7.93 4.27
C ILE A 31 -22.56 9.12 3.47
N THR A 32 -21.67 9.89 4.06
CA THR A 32 -20.94 10.96 3.36
C THR A 32 -19.43 10.65 3.38
N VAL A 33 -18.84 10.46 2.20
CA VAL A 33 -17.40 10.36 2.02
C VAL A 33 -16.84 11.73 1.67
N LEU A 34 -15.83 12.18 2.43
CA LEU A 34 -15.15 13.47 2.21
C LEU A 34 -13.74 13.23 1.68
N GLU A 35 -13.45 13.74 0.50
CA GLU A 35 -12.13 13.68 -0.15
C GLU A 35 -11.55 15.08 -0.37
N LYS A 36 -10.29 15.29 0.02
CA LYS A 36 -9.61 16.59 -0.11
C LYS A 36 -9.23 16.95 -1.54
N GLU A 37 -9.00 15.95 -2.38
CA GLU A 37 -8.65 16.15 -3.77
C GLU A 37 -9.89 16.35 -4.65
N SER A 38 -9.68 16.84 -5.86
CA SER A 38 -10.75 17.00 -6.87
C SER A 38 -11.25 15.68 -7.44
N GLN A 39 -10.52 14.59 -7.22
CA GLN A 39 -10.83 13.24 -7.70
C GLN A 39 -10.52 12.20 -6.62
N LEU A 40 -11.17 11.03 -6.73
CA LEU A 40 -10.93 9.89 -5.86
C LEU A 40 -9.60 9.21 -6.17
N ALA A 41 -9.06 8.49 -5.18
CA ALA A 41 -7.91 7.59 -5.31
C ALA A 41 -6.60 8.25 -5.78
N MET A 42 -6.46 9.56 -5.69
CA MET A 42 -5.31 10.34 -6.19
C MET A 42 -3.98 10.05 -5.49
N HIS A 43 -4.00 9.40 -4.32
CA HIS A 43 -2.79 9.12 -3.53
C HIS A 43 -2.36 7.65 -3.61
N GLN A 44 -2.13 6.97 -2.47
CA GLN A 44 -1.61 5.60 -2.42
C GLN A 44 -2.37 4.61 -3.30
N THR A 45 -3.67 4.80 -3.46
CA THR A 45 -4.52 3.95 -4.31
C THR A 45 -4.21 4.09 -5.80
N GLY A 46 -3.89 5.29 -6.27
CA GLY A 46 -3.48 5.56 -7.66
C GLY A 46 -1.98 5.36 -7.91
N HIS A 47 -1.19 5.07 -6.85
CA HIS A 47 0.26 4.98 -6.90
C HIS A 47 0.74 3.67 -6.24
N ASN A 48 0.30 2.54 -6.77
CA ASN A 48 0.63 1.20 -6.27
C ASN A 48 0.92 0.22 -7.43
N SER A 49 1.42 -0.95 -7.10
CA SER A 49 1.80 -1.98 -8.07
C SER A 49 0.65 -2.86 -8.58
N GLY A 50 -0.60 -2.60 -8.19
CA GLY A 50 -1.77 -3.36 -8.64
C GLY A 50 -1.82 -4.83 -8.20
N VAL A 51 -1.01 -5.26 -7.24
CA VAL A 51 -0.89 -6.67 -6.87
C VAL A 51 -1.97 -7.09 -5.89
N LEU A 52 -2.70 -8.15 -6.22
CA LEU A 52 -3.57 -8.90 -5.31
C LEU A 52 -2.69 -9.85 -4.47
N HIS A 53 -2.27 -9.37 -3.31
CA HIS A 53 -1.41 -10.10 -2.39
C HIS A 53 -2.12 -11.27 -1.72
N THR A 54 -1.36 -12.32 -1.36
CA THR A 54 -1.88 -13.56 -0.77
C THR A 54 -1.68 -13.67 0.74
N GLY A 55 -0.89 -12.76 1.33
CA GLY A 55 -0.57 -12.80 2.77
C GLY A 55 0.61 -13.70 3.13
N ILE A 56 1.38 -14.20 2.15
CA ILE A 56 2.47 -15.16 2.37
C ILE A 56 3.57 -14.64 3.32
N TYR A 57 3.85 -13.33 3.33
CA TYR A 57 4.89 -12.73 4.17
C TYR A 57 4.42 -12.43 5.60
N TYR A 58 3.11 -12.35 5.83
CA TYR A 58 2.58 -11.82 7.08
C TYR A 58 2.68 -12.82 8.22
N LYS A 59 2.85 -12.30 9.43
CA LYS A 59 2.90 -13.11 10.63
C LYS A 59 1.56 -13.86 10.81
N PRO A 60 1.57 -15.18 10.96
CA PRO A 60 0.34 -15.94 11.18
C PRO A 60 -0.45 -15.42 12.39
N GLY A 61 -1.77 -15.32 12.23
CA GLY A 61 -2.69 -14.81 13.25
C GLY A 61 -2.72 -13.30 13.41
N SER A 62 -1.90 -12.52 12.66
CA SER A 62 -2.03 -11.06 12.62
C SER A 62 -3.29 -10.64 11.86
N LEU A 63 -3.85 -9.47 12.18
CA LEU A 63 -4.98 -8.89 11.45
C LEU A 63 -4.65 -8.74 9.96
N LYS A 64 -3.40 -8.38 9.66
CA LYS A 64 -2.91 -8.22 8.28
C LYS A 64 -2.92 -9.54 7.51
N ALA A 65 -2.57 -10.67 8.14
CA ALA A 65 -2.64 -11.98 7.51
C ALA A 65 -4.09 -12.41 7.26
N LEU A 66 -4.96 -12.28 8.27
CA LEU A 66 -6.37 -12.66 8.19
C LEU A 66 -7.11 -11.80 7.15
N ASN A 67 -6.99 -10.49 7.25
CA ASN A 67 -7.65 -9.56 6.33
C ASN A 67 -7.12 -9.67 4.89
N CYS A 68 -5.84 -10.00 4.70
CA CYS A 68 -5.32 -10.22 3.35
C CYS A 68 -5.94 -11.45 2.69
N ARG A 69 -6.11 -12.55 3.41
CA ARG A 69 -6.75 -13.77 2.89
C ARG A 69 -8.22 -13.53 2.53
N GLU A 70 -8.98 -13.02 3.49
CA GLU A 70 -10.39 -12.74 3.28
C GLU A 70 -10.60 -11.62 2.25
N GLY A 71 -9.85 -10.53 2.36
CA GLY A 71 -9.93 -9.39 1.45
C GLY A 71 -9.58 -9.73 0.01
N LYS A 72 -8.62 -10.64 -0.22
CA LYS A 72 -8.32 -11.15 -1.56
C LYS A 72 -9.53 -11.85 -2.17
N SER A 73 -10.15 -12.79 -1.45
CA SER A 73 -11.34 -13.50 -1.92
C SER A 73 -12.48 -12.53 -2.23
N ARG A 74 -12.78 -11.61 -1.29
CA ARG A 74 -13.83 -10.60 -1.49
C ARG A 74 -13.53 -9.66 -2.66
N MET A 75 -12.27 -9.31 -2.88
CA MET A 75 -11.85 -8.47 -4.02
C MET A 75 -12.06 -9.19 -5.35
N GLU A 76 -11.69 -10.47 -5.44
CA GLU A 76 -11.94 -11.28 -6.65
C GLU A 76 -13.43 -11.43 -6.93
N ASP A 77 -14.25 -11.67 -5.90
CA ASP A 77 -15.71 -11.75 -6.02
C ASP A 77 -16.31 -10.41 -6.46
N PHE A 78 -15.83 -9.29 -5.88
CA PHE A 78 -16.25 -7.96 -6.29
C PHE A 78 -15.87 -7.67 -7.74
N CYS A 79 -14.63 -7.93 -8.14
CA CYS A 79 -14.17 -7.74 -9.51
C CYS A 79 -15.02 -8.57 -10.50
N ARG A 80 -15.30 -9.83 -10.16
CA ARG A 80 -16.12 -10.72 -10.99
C ARG A 80 -17.56 -10.21 -11.11
N LYS A 81 -18.17 -9.80 -10.00
CA LYS A 81 -19.53 -9.26 -9.96
C LYS A 81 -19.66 -7.95 -10.74
N GLU A 82 -18.65 -7.09 -10.64
CA GLU A 82 -18.67 -5.75 -11.21
C GLU A 82 -18.03 -5.66 -12.61
N GLY A 83 -17.59 -6.79 -13.18
CA GLY A 83 -16.96 -6.82 -14.49
C GLY A 83 -15.60 -6.13 -14.57
N ILE A 84 -14.89 -6.03 -13.45
CA ILE A 84 -13.54 -5.46 -13.39
C ILE A 84 -12.53 -6.53 -13.80
N VAL A 85 -11.67 -6.19 -14.77
CA VAL A 85 -10.61 -7.10 -15.23
C VAL A 85 -9.58 -7.28 -14.14
N TYR A 86 -9.31 -8.52 -13.78
CA TYR A 86 -8.22 -8.94 -12.93
C TYR A 86 -7.62 -10.24 -13.45
N GLU A 87 -6.41 -10.57 -13.07
CA GLU A 87 -5.73 -11.79 -13.52
C GLU A 87 -5.02 -12.47 -12.35
N ILE A 88 -5.20 -13.77 -12.21
CA ILE A 88 -4.42 -14.62 -11.30
C ILE A 88 -3.23 -15.14 -12.09
N CYS A 89 -2.15 -14.37 -12.06
CA CYS A 89 -0.96 -14.61 -12.87
C CYS A 89 0.12 -15.43 -12.16
N GLY A 90 0.05 -15.53 -10.83
CA GLY A 90 1.08 -16.15 -10.02
C GLY A 90 2.26 -15.23 -9.71
N LYS A 91 3.08 -15.69 -8.73
CA LYS A 91 4.27 -15.00 -8.25
C LYS A 91 5.36 -15.99 -7.90
N VAL A 92 6.61 -15.61 -8.14
CA VAL A 92 7.78 -16.33 -7.61
C VAL A 92 8.53 -15.45 -6.59
N ILE A 93 8.95 -16.08 -5.47
CA ILE A 93 9.83 -15.47 -4.46
C ILE A 93 11.17 -16.19 -4.57
N VAL A 94 12.20 -15.48 -4.97
CA VAL A 94 13.44 -16.07 -5.50
C VAL A 94 14.59 -15.86 -4.53
N ALA A 95 15.24 -16.95 -4.11
CA ALA A 95 16.54 -16.94 -3.48
C ALA A 95 17.63 -17.03 -4.54
N VAL A 96 18.55 -16.06 -4.53
CA VAL A 96 19.68 -16.00 -5.47
C VAL A 96 21.00 -16.43 -4.82
N LYS A 97 21.01 -16.62 -3.49
CA LYS A 97 22.18 -17.02 -2.70
C LYS A 97 21.79 -18.01 -1.61
N GLU A 98 22.74 -18.85 -1.21
CA GLU A 98 22.55 -19.85 -0.14
C GLU A 98 22.11 -19.24 1.20
N ASN A 99 22.64 -18.08 1.56
CA ASN A 99 22.27 -17.41 2.82
C ASN A 99 20.84 -16.87 2.85
N GLU A 100 20.12 -16.85 1.72
CA GLU A 100 18.71 -16.47 1.62
C GLU A 100 17.76 -17.66 1.88
N LEU A 101 18.25 -18.90 1.76
CA LEU A 101 17.43 -20.11 1.91
C LEU A 101 16.71 -20.25 3.23
N PRO A 102 17.31 -19.93 4.40
CA PRO A 102 16.60 -20.00 5.68
C PRO A 102 15.41 -19.04 5.76
N VAL A 103 15.55 -17.83 5.18
CA VAL A 103 14.46 -16.85 5.14
C VAL A 103 13.38 -17.30 4.14
N LEU A 104 13.78 -17.85 3.00
CA LEU A 104 12.83 -18.43 2.03
C LEU A 104 11.99 -19.53 2.68
N GLU A 105 12.62 -20.46 3.42
CA GLU A 105 11.92 -21.53 4.14
C GLU A 105 10.96 -20.96 5.19
N MET A 106 11.37 -19.95 5.96
CA MET A 106 10.51 -19.29 6.93
C MET A 106 9.25 -18.68 6.25
N ILE A 107 9.41 -18.05 5.09
CA ILE A 107 8.29 -17.47 4.31
C ILE A 107 7.37 -18.58 3.82
N TYR A 108 7.92 -19.69 3.34
CA TYR A 108 7.14 -20.85 2.91
C TYR A 108 6.27 -21.39 4.03
N GLN A 109 6.84 -21.59 5.23
CA GLN A 109 6.10 -22.07 6.40
C GLN A 109 5.02 -21.07 6.85
N ARG A 110 5.32 -19.74 6.81
CA ARG A 110 4.31 -18.70 7.07
C ARG A 110 3.16 -18.77 6.07
N GLY A 111 3.48 -18.90 4.78
CA GLY A 111 2.48 -19.02 3.72
C GLY A 111 1.55 -20.19 3.96
N ARG A 112 2.10 -21.36 4.24
CA ARG A 112 1.32 -22.56 4.56
C ARG A 112 0.43 -22.37 5.79
N THR A 113 0.98 -21.78 6.85
CA THR A 113 0.20 -21.51 8.08
C THR A 113 -0.93 -20.51 7.83
N ASN A 114 -0.73 -19.55 6.95
CA ASN A 114 -1.75 -18.57 6.53
C ASN A 114 -2.75 -19.14 5.52
N GLY A 115 -2.64 -20.43 5.14
CA GLY A 115 -3.51 -21.05 4.14
C GLY A 115 -3.26 -20.58 2.71
N VAL A 116 -2.05 -20.05 2.40
CA VAL A 116 -1.65 -19.64 1.05
C VAL A 116 -1.26 -20.89 0.26
N SER A 117 -1.84 -21.04 -0.95
CA SER A 117 -1.37 -22.02 -1.91
C SER A 117 0.03 -21.63 -2.41
N CYS A 118 1.03 -22.38 -1.99
CA CYS A 118 2.42 -22.14 -2.37
C CYS A 118 3.24 -23.44 -2.34
N GLU A 119 4.25 -23.48 -3.19
CA GLU A 119 5.17 -24.63 -3.28
C GLU A 119 6.63 -24.17 -3.36
N MET A 120 7.52 -24.95 -2.75
CA MET A 120 8.95 -24.76 -2.89
C MET A 120 9.40 -25.41 -4.22
N ILE A 121 10.04 -24.65 -5.10
CA ILE A 121 10.45 -25.11 -6.43
C ILE A 121 11.97 -25.02 -6.62
N SER A 122 12.49 -25.93 -7.46
CA SER A 122 13.90 -25.94 -7.85
C SER A 122 14.22 -24.84 -8.86
N SER A 123 15.52 -24.64 -9.14
CA SER A 123 15.99 -23.70 -10.16
C SER A 123 15.51 -24.07 -11.57
N GLU A 124 15.38 -25.37 -11.89
CA GLU A 124 14.86 -25.87 -13.16
C GLU A 124 13.39 -25.46 -13.33
N LYS A 125 12.57 -25.73 -12.30
CA LYS A 125 11.15 -25.37 -12.33
C LYS A 125 10.94 -23.85 -12.35
N LEU A 126 11.80 -23.11 -11.66
CA LEU A 126 11.79 -21.64 -11.72
C LEU A 126 12.03 -21.13 -13.15
N ARG A 127 13.00 -21.71 -13.89
CA ARG A 127 13.28 -21.32 -15.29
C ARG A 127 12.16 -21.68 -16.26
N GLU A 128 11.37 -22.72 -15.98
CA GLU A 128 10.16 -23.01 -16.77
C GLU A 128 9.12 -21.90 -16.64
N LEU A 129 8.93 -21.37 -15.41
CA LEU A 129 7.98 -20.30 -15.12
C LEU A 129 8.50 -18.94 -15.58
N GLU A 130 9.73 -18.61 -15.21
CA GLU A 130 10.40 -17.33 -15.45
C GLU A 130 11.80 -17.57 -16.03
N PRO A 131 11.94 -17.71 -17.36
CA PRO A 131 13.16 -18.17 -18.01
C PRO A 131 14.41 -17.32 -17.76
N TYR A 132 14.23 -16.04 -17.47
CA TYR A 132 15.32 -15.06 -17.33
C TYR A 132 15.73 -14.82 -15.88
N VAL A 133 15.08 -15.49 -14.92
CA VAL A 133 15.36 -15.30 -13.50
C VAL A 133 16.58 -16.10 -13.05
N ALA A 134 17.51 -15.41 -12.39
CA ALA A 134 18.67 -16.02 -11.75
C ALA A 134 18.31 -16.42 -10.30
N GLY A 135 17.94 -17.67 -10.09
CA GLY A 135 17.63 -18.19 -8.75
C GLY A 135 18.14 -19.60 -8.53
N ILE A 136 18.54 -19.89 -7.30
CA ILE A 136 18.96 -21.24 -6.87
C ILE A 136 17.77 -22.05 -6.34
N LYS A 137 16.75 -21.36 -5.81
CA LYS A 137 15.52 -21.93 -5.28
C LYS A 137 14.44 -20.85 -5.19
N ALA A 138 13.17 -21.21 -5.26
CA ALA A 138 12.09 -20.23 -5.13
C ALA A 138 10.85 -20.81 -4.46
N ILE A 139 9.94 -19.92 -4.02
CA ILE A 139 8.56 -20.27 -3.72
C ILE A 139 7.69 -19.82 -4.89
N HIS A 140 6.92 -20.72 -5.46
CA HIS A 140 5.85 -20.40 -6.40
C HIS A 140 4.54 -20.20 -5.64
N VAL A 141 3.83 -19.10 -5.92
CA VAL A 141 2.54 -18.73 -5.33
C VAL A 141 1.54 -18.54 -6.47
N PRO A 142 0.87 -19.60 -6.94
CA PRO A 142 0.01 -19.57 -8.12
C PRO A 142 -1.20 -18.66 -7.98
N GLU A 143 -1.69 -18.45 -6.76
CA GLU A 143 -2.89 -17.64 -6.48
C GLU A 143 -2.65 -16.12 -6.40
N ALA A 144 -1.42 -15.64 -6.55
CA ALA A 144 -1.16 -14.21 -6.62
C ALA A 144 -1.73 -13.61 -7.92
N GLY A 145 -2.24 -12.40 -7.84
CA GLY A 145 -2.88 -11.76 -8.99
C GLY A 145 -2.57 -10.29 -9.13
N ILE A 146 -3.15 -9.68 -10.14
CA ILE A 146 -3.04 -8.26 -10.47
C ILE A 146 -4.41 -7.69 -10.81
N VAL A 147 -4.63 -6.41 -10.48
CA VAL A 147 -5.87 -5.67 -10.71
C VAL A 147 -5.57 -4.17 -10.83
N ASP A 148 -6.46 -3.43 -11.47
CA ASP A 148 -6.45 -1.96 -11.42
C ASP A 148 -7.29 -1.46 -10.23
N PHE A 149 -6.63 -1.01 -9.16
CA PHE A 149 -7.32 -0.49 -7.98
C PHE A 149 -8.05 0.83 -8.23
N MET A 150 -7.69 1.59 -9.28
CA MET A 150 -8.45 2.78 -9.69
C MET A 150 -9.84 2.37 -10.18
N LYS A 151 -9.91 1.33 -11.03
CA LYS A 151 -11.18 0.77 -11.52
C LYS A 151 -12.03 0.19 -10.38
N VAL A 152 -11.41 -0.44 -9.40
CA VAL A 152 -12.10 -0.90 -8.18
C VAL A 152 -12.72 0.29 -7.45
N CYS A 153 -11.98 1.39 -7.26
CA CYS A 153 -12.49 2.59 -6.59
C CYS A 153 -13.63 3.27 -7.37
N GLU A 154 -13.52 3.36 -8.69
CA GLU A 154 -14.60 3.89 -9.55
C GLU A 154 -15.91 3.10 -9.32
N ARG A 155 -15.83 1.77 -9.33
CA ARG A 155 -17.01 0.92 -9.12
C ARG A 155 -17.56 0.97 -7.70
N LEU A 156 -16.69 1.02 -6.68
CA LEU A 156 -17.12 1.20 -5.30
C LEU A 156 -17.88 2.53 -5.14
N ALA A 157 -17.36 3.61 -5.72
CA ALA A 157 -18.00 4.92 -5.67
C ALA A 157 -19.38 4.92 -6.36
N GLU A 158 -19.49 4.30 -7.53
CA GLU A 158 -20.77 4.14 -8.23
C GLU A 158 -21.79 3.40 -7.35
N ARG A 159 -21.39 2.27 -6.74
CA ARG A 159 -22.27 1.48 -5.86
C ARG A 159 -22.71 2.23 -4.61
N ILE A 160 -21.82 3.04 -4.03
CA ILE A 160 -22.18 3.90 -2.89
C ILE A 160 -23.24 4.92 -3.31
N LEU A 161 -23.07 5.55 -4.47
CA LEU A 161 -23.96 6.61 -4.97
C LEU A 161 -25.32 6.08 -5.49
N GLU A 162 -25.45 4.79 -5.78
CA GLU A 162 -26.75 4.16 -6.11
C GLU A 162 -27.71 4.11 -4.93
N VAL A 163 -27.21 4.20 -3.70
CA VAL A 163 -28.04 4.21 -2.49
C VAL A 163 -28.46 5.64 -2.17
N GLU A 164 -29.76 5.88 -2.13
CA GLU A 164 -30.34 7.21 -1.83
C GLU A 164 -29.84 7.74 -0.50
N GLY A 165 -29.50 9.03 -0.46
CA GLY A 165 -28.96 9.71 0.74
C GLY A 165 -27.44 9.63 0.88
N ASN A 166 -26.77 8.76 0.15
CA ASN A 166 -25.30 8.68 0.18
C ASN A 166 -24.67 9.76 -0.71
N ARG A 167 -23.50 10.24 -0.29
CA ARG A 167 -22.76 11.29 -0.99
C ARG A 167 -21.25 11.00 -0.96
N ILE A 168 -20.58 11.35 -2.05
CA ILE A 168 -19.13 11.43 -2.14
C ILE A 168 -18.80 12.85 -2.57
N ILE A 169 -18.05 13.58 -1.74
CA ILE A 169 -17.78 15.00 -1.96
C ILE A 169 -16.25 15.17 -2.05
N CYS A 170 -15.79 15.54 -3.23
CA CYS A 170 -14.41 15.88 -3.51
C CYS A 170 -14.14 17.35 -3.25
N SER A 171 -12.87 17.76 -3.17
CA SER A 171 -12.39 19.10 -2.83
C SER A 171 -12.82 19.57 -1.43
N GLU A 172 -13.12 18.62 -0.53
CA GLU A 172 -13.56 18.86 0.85
C GLU A 172 -12.47 18.43 1.85
N LYS A 173 -11.50 19.32 2.04
CA LYS A 173 -10.41 19.08 2.99
C LYS A 173 -10.90 19.29 4.43
N VAL A 174 -10.83 18.23 5.23
CA VAL A 174 -11.12 18.30 6.67
C VAL A 174 -10.04 19.10 7.39
N ILE A 175 -10.47 20.10 8.16
CA ILE A 175 -9.62 21.01 8.94
C ILE A 175 -9.89 20.97 10.44
N GLY A 176 -11.01 20.37 10.86
CA GLY A 176 -11.38 20.21 12.27
C GLY A 176 -12.35 19.06 12.48
N VAL A 177 -12.24 18.42 13.64
CA VAL A 177 -13.18 17.40 14.11
C VAL A 177 -13.54 17.73 15.56
N ARG A 178 -14.81 17.78 15.87
CA ARG A 178 -15.35 17.96 17.24
C ARG A 178 -16.27 16.80 17.56
N GLN A 179 -16.10 16.21 18.73
CA GLN A 179 -16.96 15.16 19.25
C GLN A 179 -17.84 15.71 20.35
N THR A 180 -19.11 15.39 20.32
CA THR A 180 -20.09 15.55 21.40
C THR A 180 -20.45 14.15 21.92
N ASP A 181 -21.26 14.06 22.98
CA ASP A 181 -21.63 12.78 23.60
C ASP A 181 -22.21 11.76 22.60
N ASN A 182 -23.01 12.25 21.64
CA ASN A 182 -23.72 11.37 20.68
C ASN A 182 -23.45 11.68 19.20
N ARG A 183 -22.64 12.68 18.88
CA ARG A 183 -22.42 13.16 17.51
C ARG A 183 -20.98 13.55 17.27
N VAL A 184 -20.60 13.53 16.02
CA VAL A 184 -19.32 14.05 15.53
C VAL A 184 -19.59 15.14 14.50
N VAL A 185 -18.94 16.29 14.67
CA VAL A 185 -18.97 17.40 13.71
C VAL A 185 -17.61 17.48 13.03
N VAL A 186 -17.63 17.38 11.72
CA VAL A 186 -16.46 17.49 10.84
C VAL A 186 -16.53 18.81 10.12
N GLN A 187 -15.52 19.65 10.31
CA GLN A 187 -15.36 20.93 9.64
C GLN A 187 -14.40 20.78 8.46
N THR A 188 -14.81 21.23 7.30
CA THR A 188 -13.97 21.39 6.11
C THR A 188 -13.68 22.87 5.87
N GLN A 189 -13.00 23.18 4.76
CA GLN A 189 -12.76 24.58 4.38
C GLN A 189 -14.05 25.30 3.97
N GLU A 190 -15.02 24.57 3.40
CA GLU A 190 -16.23 25.14 2.80
C GLU A 190 -17.51 24.82 3.58
N SER A 191 -17.52 23.76 4.39
CA SER A 191 -18.76 23.22 4.98
C SER A 191 -18.54 22.59 6.36
N GLU A 192 -19.67 22.31 7.04
CA GLU A 192 -19.71 21.47 8.25
C GLU A 192 -20.67 20.29 8.05
N TYR A 193 -20.23 19.11 8.50
CA TYR A 193 -20.95 17.84 8.44
C TYR A 193 -21.14 17.30 9.85
N GLU A 194 -22.36 16.89 10.17
CA GLU A 194 -22.68 16.24 11.45
C GLU A 194 -23.11 14.79 11.22
N GLY A 195 -22.50 13.88 11.95
CA GLY A 195 -22.77 12.44 11.87
C GLY A 195 -22.86 11.76 13.22
N GLN A 196 -23.36 10.52 13.23
CA GLN A 196 -23.36 9.66 14.40
C GLN A 196 -22.04 8.92 14.58
N LEU A 197 -21.37 8.60 13.45
CA LEU A 197 -20.10 7.87 13.41
C LEU A 197 -19.14 8.56 12.44
N LEU A 198 -17.88 8.64 12.82
CA LEU A 198 -16.78 9.05 11.95
C LEU A 198 -15.80 7.90 11.77
N VAL A 199 -15.44 7.60 10.51
CA VAL A 199 -14.32 6.68 10.18
C VAL A 199 -13.25 7.46 9.45
N ASN A 200 -12.06 7.54 10.07
CA ASN A 200 -10.89 8.19 9.50
C ASN A 200 -10.08 7.19 8.67
N CYS A 201 -10.17 7.32 7.35
CA CYS A 201 -9.42 6.57 6.35
C CYS A 201 -8.48 7.49 5.53
N ALA A 202 -7.93 8.53 6.16
CA ALA A 202 -7.16 9.60 5.49
C ALA A 202 -5.73 9.20 5.07
N GLY A 203 -5.35 7.92 5.16
CA GLY A 203 -4.09 7.37 4.66
C GLY A 203 -2.86 8.14 5.15
N LEU A 204 -2.15 8.84 4.25
CA LEU A 204 -0.97 9.66 4.59
C LEU A 204 -1.23 10.74 5.65
N HIS A 205 -2.48 11.11 5.87
CA HIS A 205 -2.88 12.14 6.83
C HIS A 205 -3.70 11.58 8.01
N SER A 206 -3.82 10.26 8.17
CA SER A 206 -4.65 9.64 9.22
C SER A 206 -4.24 10.07 10.64
N ASP A 207 -2.95 10.17 10.94
CA ASP A 207 -2.43 10.67 12.22
C ASP A 207 -2.77 12.14 12.47
N LYS A 208 -2.85 12.97 11.42
CA LYS A 208 -3.27 14.38 11.52
C LYS A 208 -4.74 14.51 11.87
N ILE A 209 -5.59 13.72 11.22
CA ILE A 209 -7.02 13.68 11.54
C ILE A 209 -7.21 13.14 12.96
N THR A 210 -6.52 12.05 13.32
CA THR A 210 -6.56 11.50 14.69
C THR A 210 -6.17 12.56 15.73
N SER A 211 -5.15 13.39 15.45
CA SER A 211 -4.68 14.42 16.37
C SER A 211 -5.69 15.54 16.66
N MET A 212 -6.77 15.64 15.88
CA MET A 212 -7.83 16.62 16.12
C MET A 212 -8.74 16.24 17.31
N THR A 213 -8.76 14.95 17.69
CA THR A 213 -9.65 14.45 18.73
C THR A 213 -8.96 13.66 19.84
N GLN A 214 -7.76 13.15 19.59
CA GLN A 214 -6.97 12.39 20.57
C GLN A 214 -5.49 12.40 20.21
N THR A 215 -4.64 12.00 21.14
CA THR A 215 -3.22 11.80 20.85
C THR A 215 -3.04 10.51 20.04
N PRO A 216 -2.46 10.56 18.83
CA PRO A 216 -2.21 9.36 18.05
C PRO A 216 -1.06 8.52 18.67
N ASP A 217 -1.20 7.19 18.70
CA ASP A 217 -0.18 6.27 19.22
C ASP A 217 1.07 6.21 18.33
N ALA A 218 0.93 6.57 17.07
CA ALA A 218 2.00 6.58 16.09
C ALA A 218 1.90 7.80 15.17
N LYS A 219 3.02 8.17 14.56
CA LYS A 219 3.08 9.20 13.51
C LYS A 219 3.33 8.54 12.15
N ILE A 220 2.67 9.03 11.12
CA ILE A 220 2.92 8.59 9.73
C ILE A 220 4.20 9.26 9.22
N ILE A 221 5.16 8.42 8.83
CA ILE A 221 6.39 8.82 8.16
C ILE A 221 6.28 8.37 6.70
N PRO A 222 6.35 9.30 5.73
CA PRO A 222 6.21 8.97 4.32
C PRO A 222 7.54 8.41 3.77
N PHE A 223 7.49 7.20 3.20
CA PHE A 223 8.61 6.63 2.45
C PHE A 223 8.23 6.55 0.97
N ARG A 224 9.01 7.23 0.13
CA ARG A 224 8.83 7.19 -1.33
C ARG A 224 9.48 5.94 -1.89
N GLY A 225 8.71 5.20 -2.68
CA GLY A 225 9.15 4.11 -3.52
C GLY A 225 9.26 4.60 -4.95
N GLU A 226 10.45 4.56 -5.51
CA GLU A 226 10.70 4.96 -6.90
C GLU A 226 10.68 3.72 -7.80
N TYR A 227 10.03 3.85 -8.93
CA TYR A 227 9.86 2.78 -9.91
C TYR A 227 10.49 3.16 -11.26
N TYR A 228 10.75 2.15 -12.04
CA TYR A 228 11.04 2.25 -13.46
C TYR A 228 10.07 1.37 -14.25
N MET A 229 9.67 1.86 -15.41
CA MET A 229 9.01 1.05 -16.44
C MET A 229 10.07 0.34 -17.26
N VAL A 230 9.87 -0.94 -17.52
CA VAL A 230 10.66 -1.67 -18.49
C VAL A 230 10.10 -1.39 -19.87
N ARG A 231 10.99 -1.14 -20.85
CA ARG A 231 10.58 -0.88 -22.24
C ARG A 231 9.83 -2.08 -22.84
N PRO A 232 8.84 -1.85 -23.70
CA PRO A 232 8.00 -2.93 -24.26
C PRO A 232 8.78 -4.08 -24.90
N GLU A 233 9.91 -3.77 -25.58
CA GLU A 233 10.76 -4.75 -26.24
C GLU A 233 11.43 -5.72 -25.26
N LYS A 234 11.36 -5.42 -23.96
CA LYS A 234 11.94 -6.20 -22.86
C LYS A 234 10.91 -6.82 -21.90
N HIS A 235 9.62 -6.67 -22.18
CA HIS A 235 8.57 -7.24 -21.33
C HIS A 235 8.66 -8.77 -21.23
N TYR A 236 9.26 -9.44 -22.23
CA TYR A 236 9.47 -10.89 -22.23
C TYR A 236 10.37 -11.38 -21.07
N LEU A 237 11.14 -10.48 -20.43
CA LEU A 237 12.04 -10.81 -19.32
C LEU A 237 11.30 -11.22 -18.05
N CYS A 238 10.04 -10.81 -17.91
CA CYS A 238 9.20 -11.10 -16.74
C CYS A 238 7.78 -11.45 -17.18
N ARG A 239 7.37 -12.67 -16.94
CA ARG A 239 6.03 -13.14 -17.33
C ARG A 239 4.96 -12.74 -16.32
N ASN A 240 5.30 -12.73 -15.03
CA ASN A 240 4.36 -12.53 -13.95
C ASN A 240 4.90 -11.57 -12.87
N LEU A 241 5.09 -12.08 -11.65
CA LEU A 241 5.55 -11.30 -10.50
C LEU A 241 6.83 -11.96 -9.95
N ILE A 242 7.95 -11.23 -9.97
CA ILE A 242 9.25 -11.75 -9.52
C ILE A 242 9.74 -10.93 -8.33
N TYR A 243 9.75 -11.54 -7.15
CA TYR A 243 10.14 -10.92 -5.90
C TYR A 243 11.41 -11.55 -5.32
N PRO A 244 12.30 -10.75 -4.70
CA PRO A 244 13.42 -11.29 -3.94
C PRO A 244 12.96 -11.86 -2.60
N VAL A 245 13.79 -12.70 -2.01
CA VAL A 245 13.71 -12.95 -0.56
C VAL A 245 14.01 -11.63 0.16
N PRO A 246 13.14 -11.18 1.09
CA PRO A 246 13.40 -9.95 1.84
C PRO A 246 14.61 -10.10 2.76
N ASP A 247 15.37 -9.02 2.89
CA ASP A 247 16.44 -8.93 3.86
C ASP A 247 15.82 -8.79 5.27
N PRO A 248 16.09 -9.72 6.20
CA PRO A 248 15.51 -9.66 7.53
C PRO A 248 15.97 -8.45 8.37
N GLU A 249 17.10 -7.85 8.02
CA GLU A 249 17.62 -6.66 8.69
C GLU A 249 17.02 -5.36 8.16
N PHE A 250 16.28 -5.42 7.04
CA PHE A 250 15.69 -4.24 6.42
C PHE A 250 14.16 -4.31 6.41
N PRO A 251 13.45 -3.25 6.86
CA PRO A 251 12.00 -3.29 7.05
C PRO A 251 11.19 -3.26 5.76
N PHE A 252 11.84 -3.04 4.61
CA PHE A 252 11.17 -2.94 3.32
C PHE A 252 11.62 -4.05 2.37
N LEU A 253 10.72 -4.46 1.50
CA LEU A 253 11.02 -5.43 0.45
C LEU A 253 11.99 -4.80 -0.57
N GLY A 254 12.97 -5.56 -1.02
CA GLY A 254 13.87 -5.15 -2.09
C GLY A 254 13.17 -4.97 -3.45
N VAL A 255 13.88 -4.35 -4.40
CA VAL A 255 13.36 -4.14 -5.75
C VAL A 255 12.92 -5.45 -6.40
N HIS A 256 11.80 -5.42 -7.10
CA HIS A 256 11.16 -6.57 -7.71
C HIS A 256 10.54 -6.19 -9.05
N PHE A 257 10.06 -7.15 -9.81
CA PHE A 257 9.39 -6.94 -11.08
C PHE A 257 7.91 -7.25 -10.94
N THR A 258 7.07 -6.39 -11.50
CA THR A 258 5.62 -6.51 -11.46
C THR A 258 5.03 -6.28 -12.84
N ARG A 259 4.42 -7.30 -13.41
CA ARG A 259 3.56 -7.13 -14.57
C ARG A 259 2.25 -6.50 -14.12
N MET A 260 1.86 -5.41 -14.77
CA MET A 260 0.63 -4.70 -14.49
C MET A 260 -0.54 -5.26 -15.32
N ILE A 261 -1.77 -5.02 -14.88
CA ILE A 261 -2.98 -5.50 -15.59
C ILE A 261 -3.13 -4.90 -16.99
N ASN A 262 -2.57 -3.73 -17.25
CA ASN A 262 -2.53 -3.09 -18.57
C ASN A 262 -1.41 -3.64 -19.49
N GLY A 263 -0.68 -4.66 -19.06
CA GLY A 263 0.40 -5.31 -19.80
C GLY A 263 1.76 -4.62 -19.70
N THR A 264 1.89 -3.50 -18.99
CA THR A 264 3.19 -2.88 -18.73
C THR A 264 3.96 -3.64 -17.67
N LEU A 265 5.28 -3.47 -17.64
CA LEU A 265 6.17 -4.10 -16.68
C LEU A 265 6.88 -3.02 -15.86
N GLU A 266 6.61 -2.99 -14.57
CA GLU A 266 7.30 -2.13 -13.62
C GLU A 266 8.38 -2.88 -12.85
N CYS A 267 9.41 -2.16 -12.43
CA CYS A 267 10.42 -2.66 -11.51
C CYS A 267 10.76 -1.64 -10.43
N GLY A 268 10.94 -2.12 -9.22
CA GLY A 268 11.09 -1.33 -7.99
C GLY A 268 10.27 -1.95 -6.86
N PRO A 269 9.89 -1.13 -5.86
CA PRO A 269 10.48 0.18 -5.53
C PRO A 269 11.74 0.06 -4.66
N ASN A 270 12.51 1.14 -4.59
CA ASN A 270 13.35 1.42 -3.43
C ASN A 270 12.51 1.98 -2.26
N ALA A 271 13.14 2.38 -1.15
CA ALA A 271 12.42 2.99 -0.02
C ALA A 271 13.25 4.13 0.59
N VAL A 272 12.95 5.37 0.22
CA VAL A 272 13.62 6.56 0.73
C VAL A 272 12.66 7.47 1.48
N LEU A 273 13.16 8.23 2.45
CA LEU A 273 12.35 9.25 3.12
C LEU A 273 11.84 10.26 2.08
N ALA A 274 10.52 10.47 2.03
CA ALA A 274 9.95 11.55 1.26
C ALA A 274 10.02 12.87 2.05
N PHE A 275 10.32 13.99 1.37
CA PHE A 275 10.47 15.29 2.00
C PHE A 275 9.14 16.07 2.14
N ALA A 276 8.05 15.39 1.83
CA ALA A 276 6.68 15.81 2.08
C ALA A 276 5.79 14.56 2.20
N ARG A 277 4.64 14.64 2.88
CA ARG A 277 3.69 13.52 2.96
C ARG A 277 3.22 13.08 1.57
N GLU A 278 3.06 14.02 0.66
CA GLU A 278 2.70 13.80 -0.75
C GLU A 278 3.90 14.05 -1.68
N GLY A 279 5.10 13.64 -1.24
CA GLY A 279 6.36 13.84 -1.95
C GLY A 279 6.59 12.82 -3.07
N TYR A 280 5.67 12.73 -4.05
CA TYR A 280 5.75 11.80 -5.18
C TYR A 280 6.91 12.12 -6.14
N THR A 281 7.48 13.32 -6.07
CA THR A 281 8.69 13.69 -6.83
C THR A 281 9.84 14.02 -5.87
N LYS A 282 11.08 13.93 -6.37
CA LYS A 282 12.29 14.27 -5.59
C LYS A 282 12.34 15.76 -5.22
N SER A 283 11.75 16.62 -6.06
CA SER A 283 11.71 18.07 -5.87
C SER A 283 10.59 18.56 -4.94
N LYS A 284 9.61 17.71 -4.64
CA LYS A 284 8.52 18.08 -3.74
C LYS A 284 9.00 18.07 -2.28
N ILE A 285 9.20 19.27 -1.73
CA ILE A 285 9.66 19.48 -0.36
C ILE A 285 8.63 20.34 0.37
N ASN A 286 8.20 19.88 1.55
CA ASN A 286 7.43 20.68 2.51
C ASN A 286 8.26 20.84 3.78
N ILE A 287 8.77 22.05 4.01
CA ILE A 287 9.73 22.33 5.11
C ILE A 287 9.08 22.07 6.47
N LEU A 288 7.79 22.39 6.64
CA LEU A 288 7.09 22.19 7.91
C LEU A 288 6.90 20.70 8.22
N GLU A 289 6.46 19.91 7.24
CA GLU A 289 6.32 18.47 7.39
C GLU A 289 7.66 17.79 7.61
N LEU A 290 8.70 18.21 6.90
CA LEU A 290 10.05 17.68 7.08
C LEU A 290 10.59 18.00 8.47
N ALA A 291 10.44 19.23 8.94
CA ALA A 291 10.84 19.63 10.30
C ALA A 291 10.10 18.81 11.36
N GLU A 292 8.79 18.57 11.17
CA GLU A 292 7.99 17.74 12.05
C GLU A 292 8.47 16.27 12.08
N ILE A 293 8.88 15.71 10.93
CA ILE A 293 9.44 14.36 10.85
C ILE A 293 10.79 14.30 11.56
N LEU A 294 11.68 15.24 11.24
CA LEU A 294 13.05 15.28 11.79
C LEU A 294 13.10 15.57 13.29
N SER A 295 12.08 16.26 13.84
CA SER A 295 11.95 16.47 15.29
C SER A 295 11.25 15.33 16.03
N TYR A 296 10.64 14.37 15.29
CA TYR A 296 9.92 13.28 15.93
C TYR A 296 10.87 12.22 16.51
N ARG A 297 10.81 12.01 17.81
CA ARG A 297 11.70 11.09 18.55
C ARG A 297 11.66 9.66 17.97
N GLY A 298 10.49 9.19 17.52
CA GLY A 298 10.35 7.87 16.91
C GLY A 298 11.14 7.76 15.62
N PHE A 299 11.08 8.78 14.76
CA PHE A 299 11.87 8.81 13.52
C PHE A 299 13.38 8.87 13.78
N LEU A 300 13.85 9.68 14.75
CA LEU A 300 15.27 9.76 15.08
C LEU A 300 15.82 8.40 15.52
N LYS A 301 15.09 7.67 16.35
CA LYS A 301 15.50 6.31 16.77
C LYS A 301 15.52 5.33 15.60
N LEU A 302 14.51 5.41 14.71
CA LEU A 302 14.46 4.61 13.50
C LEU A 302 15.65 4.90 12.58
N ALA A 303 15.93 6.19 12.33
CA ALA A 303 17.03 6.64 11.48
C ALA A 303 18.38 6.17 12.00
N ILE A 304 18.63 6.27 13.32
CA ILE A 304 19.85 5.76 13.95
C ILE A 304 19.96 4.25 13.78
N LYS A 305 18.89 3.50 13.97
CA LYS A 305 18.89 2.04 13.86
C LYS A 305 19.19 1.55 12.44
N TYR A 306 18.65 2.23 11.42
CA TYR A 306 18.71 1.79 10.02
C TYR A 306 19.52 2.73 9.13
N TRP A 307 20.46 3.51 9.69
CA TRP A 307 21.18 4.55 8.96
C TRP A 307 21.92 4.03 7.73
N SER A 308 22.59 2.86 7.82
CA SER A 308 23.37 2.27 6.73
C SER A 308 22.48 1.79 5.59
N ALA A 309 21.37 1.12 5.94
CA ALA A 309 20.38 0.69 4.96
C ALA A 309 19.72 1.90 4.29
N GLY A 310 19.35 2.92 5.05
CA GLY A 310 18.81 4.18 4.53
C GLY A 310 19.76 4.91 3.59
N ALA A 311 21.07 4.95 3.90
CA ALA A 311 22.09 5.52 3.02
C ALA A 311 22.21 4.73 1.71
N GLY A 312 22.13 3.40 1.76
CA GLY A 312 22.11 2.53 0.59
C GLY A 312 20.87 2.75 -0.32
N GLU A 313 19.69 2.92 0.30
CA GLU A 313 18.47 3.26 -0.44
C GLU A 313 18.56 4.65 -1.08
N MET A 314 19.08 5.63 -0.35
CA MET A 314 19.29 6.98 -0.88
C MET A 314 20.27 6.97 -2.05
N TRP A 315 21.35 6.17 -1.98
CA TRP A 315 22.28 5.98 -3.10
C TRP A 315 21.59 5.38 -4.33
N ARG A 316 20.73 4.36 -4.16
CA ARG A 316 19.92 3.79 -5.25
C ARG A 316 18.93 4.81 -5.84
N SER A 317 18.43 5.73 -5.05
CA SER A 317 17.54 6.81 -5.52
C SER A 317 18.27 7.79 -6.47
N PHE A 318 19.55 8.06 -6.23
CA PHE A 318 20.34 8.98 -7.06
C PHE A 318 21.10 8.30 -8.19
N SER A 319 21.36 6.99 -8.09
CA SER A 319 22.15 6.23 -9.06
C SER A 319 21.30 5.17 -9.77
N LYS A 320 20.90 5.46 -11.01
CA LYS A 320 20.23 4.45 -11.87
C LYS A 320 21.07 3.18 -12.02
N ALA A 321 22.39 3.30 -12.10
CA ALA A 321 23.30 2.16 -12.20
C ALA A 321 23.24 1.26 -10.94
N ALA A 322 23.16 1.86 -9.75
CA ALA A 322 23.00 1.11 -8.50
C ALA A 322 21.63 0.40 -8.43
N PHE A 323 20.58 1.07 -8.93
CA PHE A 323 19.25 0.48 -9.03
C PHE A 323 19.24 -0.72 -9.99
N VAL A 324 19.81 -0.56 -11.18
CA VAL A 324 19.95 -1.63 -12.20
C VAL A 324 20.72 -2.83 -11.62
N LYS A 325 21.83 -2.58 -10.91
CA LYS A 325 22.61 -3.64 -10.26
C LYS A 325 21.77 -4.43 -9.23
N ALA A 326 20.84 -3.78 -8.54
CA ALA A 326 19.92 -4.47 -7.63
C ALA A 326 18.92 -5.35 -8.40
N LEU A 327 18.37 -4.87 -9.52
CA LEU A 327 17.47 -5.64 -10.39
C LEU A 327 18.17 -6.84 -11.05
N GLN A 328 19.45 -6.68 -11.45
CA GLN A 328 20.27 -7.73 -12.07
C GLN A 328 20.53 -8.92 -11.14
N ARG A 329 20.28 -8.79 -9.84
CA ARG A 329 20.29 -9.95 -8.93
C ARG A 329 19.17 -10.94 -9.26
N LEU A 330 18.03 -10.45 -9.77
CA LEU A 330 16.88 -11.26 -10.17
C LEU A 330 16.90 -11.58 -11.65
N ILE A 331 17.11 -10.57 -12.50
CA ILE A 331 17.16 -10.70 -13.96
C ILE A 331 18.48 -10.11 -14.45
N PRO A 332 19.53 -10.93 -14.66
CA PRO A 332 20.86 -10.46 -15.06
C PRO A 332 20.90 -9.69 -16.39
N GLU A 333 19.97 -9.98 -17.29
CA GLU A 333 19.91 -9.40 -18.63
C GLU A 333 19.42 -7.94 -18.67
N ILE A 334 18.75 -7.45 -17.61
CA ILE A 334 18.21 -6.08 -17.59
C ILE A 334 19.33 -5.04 -17.62
N LYS A 335 19.19 -4.02 -18.45
CA LYS A 335 20.17 -2.94 -18.62
C LYS A 335 19.55 -1.58 -18.31
N ALA A 336 20.39 -0.58 -18.08
CA ALA A 336 19.94 0.78 -17.82
C ALA A 336 19.09 1.37 -18.95
N ASP A 337 19.42 1.03 -20.20
CA ASP A 337 18.70 1.53 -21.38
C ASP A 337 17.32 0.84 -21.57
N ASP A 338 17.09 -0.27 -20.89
CA ASP A 338 15.80 -0.96 -20.91
C ASP A 338 14.78 -0.30 -19.96
N LEU A 339 15.19 0.70 -19.17
CA LEU A 339 14.40 1.31 -18.12
C LEU A 339 14.07 2.79 -18.39
N GLU A 340 12.81 3.16 -18.18
CA GLU A 340 12.30 4.51 -18.20
C GLU A 340 11.77 4.88 -16.81
N SER A 341 11.85 6.17 -16.42
CA SER A 341 11.33 6.62 -15.13
C SER A 341 9.82 6.43 -15.06
N ALA A 342 9.34 5.87 -13.96
CA ALA A 342 7.92 5.71 -13.66
C ALA A 342 7.47 6.64 -12.52
N PRO A 343 6.17 6.87 -12.35
CA PRO A 343 5.63 7.56 -11.19
C PRO A 343 6.02 6.84 -9.88
N ALA A 344 6.32 7.62 -8.85
CA ALA A 344 6.64 7.07 -7.53
C ALA A 344 5.37 6.80 -6.72
N GLY A 345 5.44 5.82 -5.82
CA GLY A 345 4.46 5.63 -4.76
C GLY A 345 4.95 6.19 -3.42
N ILE A 346 4.04 6.44 -2.48
CA ILE A 346 4.40 6.78 -1.11
C ILE A 346 3.76 5.77 -0.16
N ARG A 347 4.60 5.20 0.69
CA ARG A 347 4.18 4.34 1.78
C ARG A 347 3.95 5.17 3.04
N ALA A 348 2.73 5.12 3.59
CA ALA A 348 2.39 5.69 4.89
C ALA A 348 2.86 4.72 5.99
N GLN A 349 4.07 4.91 6.51
CA GLN A 349 4.60 4.04 7.54
C GLN A 349 4.31 4.62 8.92
N ALA A 350 3.49 3.93 9.71
CA ALA A 350 3.24 4.29 11.09
C ALA A 350 4.45 3.93 11.96
N VAL A 351 4.95 4.90 12.71
CA VAL A 351 6.13 4.79 13.58
C VAL A 351 5.76 5.23 14.99
N MET A 352 6.00 4.36 15.97
CA MET A 352 5.76 4.65 17.39
C MET A 352 6.82 5.58 17.97
N PRO A 353 6.57 6.28 19.09
CA PRO A 353 7.55 7.16 19.76
C PRO A 353 8.85 6.46 20.19
N ASN A 354 8.82 5.14 20.36
CA ASN A 354 9.99 4.33 20.67
C ASN A 354 10.82 3.92 19.42
N GLY A 355 10.39 4.31 18.22
CA GLY A 355 11.03 3.98 16.94
C GLY A 355 10.60 2.63 16.34
N LYS A 356 9.65 1.92 16.97
CA LYS A 356 9.11 0.68 16.41
C LYS A 356 8.19 1.00 15.22
N LEU A 357 8.41 0.30 14.11
CA LEU A 357 7.49 0.29 12.98
C LEU A 357 6.25 -0.52 13.34
N ILE A 358 5.09 -0.01 12.99
CA ILE A 358 3.84 -0.78 13.09
C ILE A 358 3.72 -1.63 11.84
N ASP A 359 3.70 -2.94 12.06
CA ASP A 359 3.67 -3.95 10.99
C ASP A 359 2.27 -4.60 10.83
N ASP A 360 1.29 -4.21 11.64
CA ASP A 360 -0.09 -4.65 11.55
C ASP A 360 -1.03 -3.44 11.49
N PHE A 361 -2.34 -3.63 11.39
CA PHE A 361 -3.32 -2.56 11.48
C PHE A 361 -3.30 -1.90 12.86
N LEU A 362 -3.32 -0.58 12.86
CA LEU A 362 -3.53 0.24 14.04
C LEU A 362 -4.92 0.87 13.95
N ILE A 363 -5.87 0.28 14.66
CA ILE A 363 -7.24 0.78 14.74
C ILE A 363 -7.46 1.34 16.14
N GLN A 364 -7.76 2.62 16.23
CA GLN A 364 -8.04 3.32 17.48
C GLN A 364 -9.50 3.80 17.48
N GLN A 365 -10.23 3.47 18.52
CA GLN A 365 -11.59 3.98 18.71
C GLN A 365 -11.65 4.94 19.90
N ASN A 366 -12.32 6.06 19.70
CA ASN A 366 -12.63 7.02 20.74
C ASN A 366 -14.09 7.46 20.59
N GLY A 367 -14.97 6.92 21.45
CA GLY A 367 -16.41 7.14 21.33
C GLY A 367 -16.91 6.76 19.92
N ASN A 368 -17.43 7.77 19.22
CA ASN A 368 -18.01 7.63 17.88
C ASN A 368 -16.99 7.87 16.74
N ILE A 369 -15.70 7.80 17.04
CA ILE A 369 -14.64 8.00 16.05
C ILE A 369 -13.78 6.74 15.98
N ILE A 370 -13.63 6.22 14.76
CA ILE A 370 -12.73 5.11 14.44
C ILE A 370 -11.61 5.66 13.56
N ASN A 371 -10.36 5.53 14.01
CA ASN A 371 -9.16 5.92 13.27
C ASN A 371 -8.46 4.65 12.76
N VAL A 372 -8.15 4.63 11.44
CA VAL A 372 -7.52 3.49 10.76
C VAL A 372 -6.18 3.89 10.15
#